data_d71aa007d37ee8fdbd10a53614347d7b
#
_entry.id   d71aa007d37ee8fdbd10a53614347d7b
#
_cell.length_a   1.000
_cell.length_b   1.000
_cell.length_c   1.000
_cell.angle_alpha   90.00
_cell.angle_beta   90.00
_cell.angle_gamma   90.00
#
_symmetry.space_group_name_H-M   'P 1'
#
loop_
_entity.id
_entity.type
_entity.pdbx_description
1 polymer ?
#
loop_
_entity_poly.entity_id
_entity_poly.type
_entity_poly.pdbx_seq_one_letter_code
_entity_poly.pdbx_strand_id
1 'polypeptide(L)'
;ITELANEYGLDVVTVPSGLQPRAALGFSFSLILIMLKRLGFVQSETVTMVENSIEPLETLVSELNRSENPALTIAEQIHNTCPIIYGSEDLTWVSAVRFRGQLAENAKMLSFHHHFPEQNHNEIEGWTMNSDIMSRFSIIWLKDEEDHPGTQARMKISSTLLESAAGCQLDISQTGENRVERLLKLIHFTDWVSYYAALLNNVDPTPVNRIQELKLRISIAV
;
A
#
# COMPACT_ATOMS: atom_id res chain seq x y z
N ILE A 1 27.81 2.88 1.44
CA ILE A 1 27.40 3.20 0.05
C ILE A 1 28.00 4.54 -0.38
N THR A 2 27.87 5.61 0.40
CA THR A 2 28.41 6.95 0.07
C THR A 2 29.92 6.91 -0.17
N GLU A 3 30.70 6.24 0.69
CA GLU A 3 32.15 6.08 0.52
C GLU A 3 32.48 5.35 -0.80
N LEU A 4 31.78 4.25 -1.07
CA LEU A 4 31.97 3.49 -2.29
C LEU A 4 31.61 4.31 -3.54
N ALA A 5 30.50 5.06 -3.50
CA ALA A 5 30.11 5.92 -4.60
C ALA A 5 31.14 7.02 -4.88
N ASN A 6 31.70 7.62 -3.82
CA ASN A 6 32.77 8.62 -3.94
C ASN A 6 34.05 8.01 -4.53
N GLU A 7 34.39 6.77 -4.14
CA GLU A 7 35.53 6.03 -4.70
C GLU A 7 35.40 5.82 -6.21
N TYR A 8 34.17 5.56 -6.68
CA TYR A 8 33.88 5.36 -8.11
C TYR A 8 33.49 6.65 -8.85
N GLY A 9 33.54 7.81 -8.21
CA GLY A 9 33.18 9.10 -8.82
C GLY A 9 31.69 9.19 -9.21
N LEU A 10 30.80 8.51 -8.47
CA LEU A 10 29.38 8.50 -8.71
C LEU A 10 28.69 9.62 -7.90
N ASP A 11 27.68 10.23 -8.51
CA ASP A 11 26.86 11.21 -7.82
C ASP A 11 26.03 10.56 -6.71
N VAL A 12 25.97 11.21 -5.56
CA VAL A 12 25.24 10.75 -4.38
C VAL A 12 24.25 11.80 -3.92
N VAL A 13 22.99 11.41 -3.79
CA VAL A 13 21.96 12.22 -3.13
C VAL A 13 21.55 11.53 -1.84
N THR A 14 21.70 12.23 -0.71
CA THR A 14 21.36 11.70 0.60
C THR A 14 19.93 12.05 1.00
N VAL A 15 19.23 11.11 1.62
CA VAL A 15 17.94 11.34 2.30
C VAL A 15 18.17 11.60 3.80
N PRO A 16 17.25 12.31 4.48
CA PRO A 16 17.34 12.47 5.94
C PRO A 16 17.47 11.14 6.64
N SER A 17 18.39 11.07 7.62
CA SER A 17 18.59 9.87 8.43
C SER A 17 17.56 9.75 9.56
N GLY A 18 17.42 8.56 10.13
CA GLY A 18 16.60 8.33 11.33
C GLY A 18 15.17 7.86 11.04
N LEU A 19 14.72 7.90 9.79
CA LEU A 19 13.40 7.37 9.39
C LEU A 19 13.52 5.88 9.01
N GLN A 20 12.49 5.12 9.35
CA GLN A 20 12.33 3.79 8.78
C GLN A 20 12.11 3.90 7.26
N PRO A 21 12.67 3.02 6.42
CA PRO A 21 12.53 3.11 4.95
C PRO A 21 11.08 3.24 4.48
N ARG A 22 10.17 2.52 5.12
CA ARG A 22 8.72 2.59 4.82
C ARG A 22 8.08 3.94 5.15
N ALA A 23 8.64 4.67 6.12
CA ALA A 23 8.19 6.02 6.49
C ALA A 23 8.89 7.12 5.68
N ALA A 24 9.87 6.77 4.84
CA ALA A 24 10.65 7.69 4.02
C ALA A 24 10.25 7.65 2.54
N LEU A 25 9.06 7.11 2.20
CA LEU A 25 8.62 6.96 0.81
C LEU A 25 8.63 8.30 0.07
N GLY A 26 8.13 9.36 0.67
CA GLY A 26 8.08 10.69 0.05
C GLY A 26 9.46 11.18 -0.40
N PHE A 27 10.50 11.00 0.43
CA PHE A 27 11.87 11.37 0.06
C PHE A 27 12.41 10.51 -1.08
N SER A 28 12.30 9.19 -0.99
CA SER A 28 12.81 8.28 -2.01
C SER A 28 12.10 8.48 -3.35
N PHE A 29 10.78 8.62 -3.33
CA PHE A 29 9.96 8.83 -4.51
C PHE A 29 10.29 10.17 -5.19
N SER A 30 10.32 11.27 -4.43
CA SER A 30 10.57 12.60 -4.97
C SER A 30 11.98 12.70 -5.59
N LEU A 31 12.99 12.12 -4.96
CA LEU A 31 14.34 12.11 -5.50
C LEU A 31 14.43 11.33 -6.82
N ILE A 32 13.87 10.14 -6.87
CA ILE A 32 13.83 9.32 -8.10
C ILE A 32 13.06 10.06 -9.20
N LEU A 33 11.91 10.65 -8.88
CA LEU A 33 11.10 11.41 -9.83
C LEU A 33 11.88 12.60 -10.43
N ILE A 34 12.56 13.38 -9.59
CA ILE A 34 13.36 14.53 -10.02
C ILE A 34 14.54 14.06 -10.88
N MET A 35 15.21 12.96 -10.52
CA MET A 35 16.28 12.41 -11.32
C MET A 35 15.78 11.93 -12.69
N LEU A 36 14.68 11.21 -12.74
CA LEU A 36 14.07 10.75 -14.00
C LEU A 36 13.62 11.91 -14.88
N LYS A 37 13.10 12.99 -14.28
CA LYS A 37 12.78 14.22 -15.01
C LYS A 37 14.04 14.84 -15.63
N ARG A 38 15.14 14.96 -14.86
CA ARG A 38 16.42 15.53 -15.37
C ARG A 38 17.01 14.70 -16.49
N LEU A 39 16.82 13.40 -16.46
CA LEU A 39 17.23 12.48 -17.53
C LEU A 39 16.27 12.45 -18.73
N GLY A 40 15.15 13.15 -18.69
CA GLY A 40 14.17 13.22 -19.78
C GLY A 40 13.22 12.01 -19.86
N PHE A 41 13.18 11.14 -18.85
CA PHE A 41 12.28 9.98 -18.83
C PHE A 41 10.88 10.32 -18.28
N VAL A 42 10.74 11.42 -17.56
CA VAL A 42 9.48 11.87 -16.97
C VAL A 42 9.19 13.30 -17.40
N GLN A 43 7.96 13.56 -17.80
CA GLN A 43 7.49 14.88 -18.22
C GLN A 43 7.36 15.84 -17.03
N SER A 44 7.49 17.15 -17.27
CA SER A 44 7.37 18.17 -16.23
C SER A 44 6.00 18.16 -15.55
N GLU A 45 4.95 17.87 -16.31
CA GLU A 45 3.57 17.79 -15.88
C GLU A 45 3.38 16.76 -14.75
N THR A 46 4.07 15.61 -14.81
CA THR A 46 4.01 14.61 -13.74
C THR A 46 4.57 15.14 -12.43
N VAL A 47 5.66 15.92 -12.49
CA VAL A 47 6.22 16.56 -11.28
C VAL A 47 5.24 17.60 -10.73
N THR A 48 4.64 18.40 -11.59
CA THR A 48 3.62 19.39 -11.19
C THR A 48 2.40 18.72 -10.57
N MET A 49 1.94 17.58 -11.09
CA MET A 49 0.85 16.80 -10.48
C MET A 49 1.21 16.34 -9.06
N VAL A 50 2.46 15.91 -8.83
CA VAL A 50 2.91 15.53 -7.48
C VAL A 50 2.99 16.76 -6.56
N GLU A 51 3.51 17.89 -7.04
CA GLU A 51 3.54 19.14 -6.27
C GLU A 51 2.13 19.60 -5.89
N ASN A 52 1.18 19.56 -6.82
CA ASN A 52 -0.21 19.93 -6.57
C ASN A 52 -0.93 18.94 -5.62
N SER A 53 -0.42 17.72 -5.46
CA SER A 53 -1.00 16.73 -4.52
C SER A 53 -0.63 17.00 -3.06
N ILE A 54 0.30 17.92 -2.76
CA ILE A 54 0.79 18.17 -1.40
C ILE A 54 -0.34 18.71 -0.51
N GLU A 55 -1.04 19.76 -0.91
CA GLU A 55 -2.14 20.34 -0.13
C GLU A 55 -3.31 19.35 0.09
N PRO A 56 -3.79 18.62 -0.94
CA PRO A 56 -4.75 17.52 -0.74
C PRO A 56 -4.28 16.45 0.24
N LEU A 57 -2.99 16.09 0.24
CA LEU A 57 -2.44 15.13 1.21
C LEU A 57 -2.41 15.70 2.64
N GLU A 58 -2.05 16.97 2.83
CA GLU A 58 -2.09 17.62 4.14
C GLU A 58 -3.52 17.69 4.69
N THR A 59 -4.49 17.96 3.82
CA THR A 59 -5.92 17.91 4.17
C THR A 59 -6.32 16.51 4.62
N LEU A 60 -5.94 15.49 3.86
CA LEU A 60 -6.21 14.09 4.20
C LEU A 60 -5.57 13.69 5.55
N VAL A 61 -4.32 14.12 5.83
CA VAL A 61 -3.68 13.92 7.15
C VAL A 61 -4.56 14.47 8.27
N SER A 62 -5.06 15.69 8.08
CA SER A 62 -5.89 16.37 9.08
C SER A 62 -7.22 15.64 9.34
N GLU A 63 -7.78 15.02 8.30
CA GLU A 63 -8.98 14.19 8.41
C GLU A 63 -8.70 12.85 9.09
N LEU A 64 -7.64 12.17 8.69
CA LEU A 64 -7.29 10.85 9.20
C LEU A 64 -6.75 10.87 10.63
N ASN A 65 -6.31 12.02 11.14
CA ASN A 65 -5.84 12.20 12.52
C ASN A 65 -6.98 12.49 13.53
N ARG A 66 -8.24 12.45 13.09
CA ARG A 66 -9.40 12.63 13.99
C ARG A 66 -9.69 11.35 14.77
N SER A 67 -10.36 11.48 15.91
CA SER A 67 -10.78 10.32 16.74
C SER A 67 -11.72 9.36 16.00
N GLU A 68 -12.52 9.89 15.09
CA GLU A 68 -13.38 9.11 14.19
C GLU A 68 -12.96 9.46 12.75
N ASN A 69 -12.51 8.46 12.01
CA ASN A 69 -12.04 8.64 10.64
C ASN A 69 -12.16 7.34 9.84
N PRO A 70 -12.23 7.43 8.51
CA PRO A 70 -12.48 6.27 7.66
C PRO A 70 -11.34 5.23 7.70
N ALA A 71 -10.10 5.61 7.95
CA ALA A 71 -9.00 4.65 8.04
C ALA A 71 -9.07 3.80 9.31
N LEU A 72 -9.49 4.39 10.44
CA LEU A 72 -9.77 3.65 11.67
C LEU A 72 -10.92 2.68 11.45
N THR A 73 -12.00 3.10 10.80
CA THR A 73 -13.15 2.23 10.48
C THR A 73 -12.72 0.99 9.67
N ILE A 74 -11.88 1.19 8.64
CA ILE A 74 -11.33 0.05 7.87
C ILE A 74 -10.46 -0.83 8.76
N ALA A 75 -9.59 -0.25 9.60
CA ALA A 75 -8.73 -1.01 10.50
C ALA A 75 -9.54 -1.87 11.49
N GLU A 76 -10.65 -1.36 12.02
CA GLU A 76 -11.58 -2.10 12.89
C GLU A 76 -12.22 -3.29 12.16
N GLN A 77 -12.63 -3.10 10.91
CA GLN A 77 -13.27 -4.15 10.11
C GLN A 77 -12.31 -5.28 9.72
N ILE A 78 -11.02 -4.99 9.54
CA ILE A 78 -10.01 -6.02 9.24
C ILE A 78 -9.35 -6.59 10.50
N HIS A 79 -9.68 -6.09 11.68
CA HIS A 79 -9.10 -6.56 12.94
C HIS A 79 -9.45 -8.03 13.17
N ASN A 80 -8.47 -8.84 13.59
CA ASN A 80 -8.58 -10.30 13.77
C ASN A 80 -8.92 -11.10 12.49
N THR A 81 -8.71 -10.53 11.31
CA THR A 81 -8.83 -11.23 10.03
C THR A 81 -7.47 -11.38 9.35
N CYS A 82 -7.44 -12.07 8.21
CA CYS A 82 -6.29 -12.08 7.30
C CYS A 82 -6.69 -11.32 6.02
N PRO A 83 -6.23 -10.08 5.81
CA PRO A 83 -6.61 -9.30 4.65
C PRO A 83 -6.04 -9.86 3.34
N ILE A 84 -6.90 -9.95 2.33
CA ILE A 84 -6.52 -10.16 0.94
C ILE A 84 -6.83 -8.90 0.17
N ILE A 85 -5.80 -8.29 -0.41
CA ILE A 85 -5.87 -6.96 -1.02
C ILE A 85 -5.81 -7.11 -2.53
N TYR A 86 -6.87 -6.73 -3.22
CA TYR A 86 -6.94 -6.74 -4.67
C TYR A 86 -6.82 -5.34 -5.24
N GLY A 87 -5.92 -5.18 -6.21
CA GLY A 87 -5.73 -3.94 -6.96
C GLY A 87 -5.87 -4.16 -8.46
N SER A 88 -5.99 -3.09 -9.22
CA SER A 88 -5.90 -3.08 -10.67
C SER A 88 -4.45 -3.05 -11.12
N GLU A 89 -4.08 -3.83 -12.12
CA GLU A 89 -2.74 -3.80 -12.74
C GLU A 89 -2.39 -2.40 -13.27
N ASP A 90 -3.38 -1.62 -13.67
CA ASP A 90 -3.18 -0.29 -14.24
C ASP A 90 -2.58 0.71 -13.23
N LEU A 91 -3.03 0.71 -11.97
CA LEU A 91 -2.63 1.70 -10.99
C LEU A 91 -2.57 1.18 -9.55
N THR A 92 -3.66 0.57 -9.06
CA THR A 92 -3.83 0.38 -7.61
C THR A 92 -3.08 -0.82 -7.04
N TRP A 93 -2.57 -1.74 -7.88
CA TRP A 93 -1.82 -2.90 -7.40
C TRP A 93 -0.54 -2.52 -6.66
N VAL A 94 0.13 -1.42 -7.03
CA VAL A 94 1.34 -0.95 -6.32
C VAL A 94 0.99 -0.53 -4.90
N SER A 95 -0.20 0.05 -4.69
CA SER A 95 -0.74 0.34 -3.35
C SER A 95 -1.07 -0.95 -2.60
N ALA A 96 -1.59 -1.97 -3.27
CA ALA A 96 -1.86 -3.27 -2.65
C ALA A 96 -0.57 -3.94 -2.15
N VAL A 97 0.50 -3.93 -2.97
CA VAL A 97 1.84 -4.42 -2.58
C VAL A 97 2.35 -3.69 -1.33
N ARG A 98 2.26 -2.34 -1.33
CA ARG A 98 2.70 -1.54 -0.20
C ARG A 98 1.85 -1.78 1.03
N PHE A 99 0.53 -1.75 0.91
CA PHE A 99 -0.40 -1.93 2.01
C PHE A 99 -0.18 -3.27 2.73
N ARG A 100 0.00 -4.36 1.98
CA ARG A 100 0.41 -5.65 2.52
C ARG A 100 1.70 -5.54 3.34
N GLY A 101 2.71 -4.85 2.83
CA GLY A 101 3.97 -4.61 3.53
C GLY A 101 3.79 -3.80 4.81
N GLN A 102 2.98 -2.74 4.76
CA GLN A 102 2.68 -1.89 5.91
C GLN A 102 1.91 -2.64 7.00
N LEU A 103 0.93 -3.47 6.65
CA LEU A 103 0.22 -4.33 7.61
C LEU A 103 1.19 -5.30 8.30
N ALA A 104 2.11 -5.90 7.54
CA ALA A 104 3.11 -6.81 8.10
C ALA A 104 4.10 -6.10 9.04
N GLU A 105 4.63 -4.94 8.62
CA GLU A 105 5.67 -4.23 9.38
C GLU A 105 5.10 -3.37 10.51
N ASN A 106 4.00 -2.66 10.32
CA ASN A 106 3.40 -1.81 11.33
C ASN A 106 2.49 -2.62 12.28
N ALA A 107 1.49 -3.31 11.74
CA ALA A 107 0.46 -4.00 12.51
C ALA A 107 0.85 -5.42 12.95
N LYS A 108 1.99 -5.96 12.48
CA LYS A 108 2.42 -7.36 12.69
C LYS A 108 1.40 -8.37 12.17
N MET A 109 0.67 -8.00 11.14
CA MET A 109 -0.48 -8.69 10.59
C MET A 109 -0.11 -9.33 9.25
N LEU A 110 -0.33 -10.63 9.12
CA LEU A 110 -0.16 -11.30 7.83
C LEU A 110 -1.29 -10.90 6.90
N SER A 111 -0.95 -10.59 5.67
CA SER A 111 -1.90 -10.26 4.60
C SER A 111 -1.33 -10.67 3.24
N PHE A 112 -2.18 -10.78 2.25
CA PHE A 112 -1.81 -11.17 0.90
C PHE A 112 -2.33 -10.11 -0.09
N HIS A 113 -1.81 -10.12 -1.30
CA HIS A 113 -2.31 -9.25 -2.37
C HIS A 113 -2.28 -9.97 -3.70
N HIS A 114 -3.18 -9.58 -4.58
CA HIS A 114 -3.18 -9.97 -5.98
C HIS A 114 -3.74 -8.81 -6.84
N HIS A 115 -3.68 -8.95 -8.15
CA HIS A 115 -4.14 -7.91 -9.06
C HIS A 115 -5.12 -8.45 -10.13
N PHE A 116 -5.94 -7.56 -10.63
CA PHE A 116 -6.81 -7.80 -11.77
C PHE A 116 -6.11 -7.37 -13.07
N PRO A 117 -6.27 -8.14 -14.17
CA PRO A 117 -7.21 -9.24 -14.31
C PRO A 117 -6.72 -10.63 -13.89
N GLU A 118 -5.46 -10.79 -13.47
CA GLU A 118 -4.83 -12.10 -13.23
C GLU A 118 -5.56 -12.93 -12.17
N GLN A 119 -6.10 -12.29 -11.12
CA GLN A 119 -6.89 -12.94 -10.09
C GLN A 119 -8.03 -13.80 -10.66
N ASN A 120 -8.67 -13.33 -11.73
CA ASN A 120 -9.77 -14.06 -12.38
C ASN A 120 -9.34 -15.29 -13.18
N HIS A 121 -8.04 -15.48 -13.40
CA HIS A 121 -7.55 -16.61 -14.16
C HIS A 121 -7.55 -17.91 -13.34
N ASN A 122 -7.27 -17.84 -12.06
CA ASN A 122 -7.12 -19.02 -11.21
C ASN A 122 -7.63 -18.83 -9.76
N GLU A 123 -7.27 -17.73 -9.09
CA GLU A 123 -7.50 -17.56 -7.65
C GLU A 123 -8.99 -17.47 -7.29
N ILE A 124 -9.83 -16.93 -8.16
CA ILE A 124 -11.27 -16.84 -7.92
C ILE A 124 -11.91 -18.22 -7.66
N GLU A 125 -11.43 -19.28 -8.30
CA GLU A 125 -11.90 -20.65 -8.10
C GLU A 125 -11.50 -21.20 -6.71
N GLY A 126 -10.38 -20.73 -6.17
CA GLY A 126 -9.87 -21.13 -4.87
C GLY A 126 -10.77 -20.72 -3.69
N TRP A 127 -11.68 -19.79 -3.88
CA TRP A 127 -12.64 -19.34 -2.86
C TRP A 127 -13.83 -20.31 -2.65
N THR A 128 -13.85 -21.44 -3.32
CA THR A 128 -14.96 -22.42 -3.29
C THR A 128 -14.93 -23.32 -2.07
N MET A 129 -13.76 -23.67 -1.56
CA MET A 129 -13.57 -24.67 -0.51
C MET A 129 -13.10 -24.06 0.80
N ASN A 130 -13.20 -24.82 1.91
CA ASN A 130 -12.71 -24.43 3.23
C ASN A 130 -13.38 -23.17 3.81
N SER A 131 -14.70 -23.11 3.78
CA SER A 131 -15.52 -21.96 4.22
C SER A 131 -15.14 -21.45 5.64
N ASP A 132 -14.81 -22.36 6.57
CA ASP A 132 -14.40 -21.99 7.94
C ASP A 132 -13.09 -21.19 7.97
N ILE A 133 -12.19 -21.43 7.00
CA ILE A 133 -10.96 -20.66 6.83
C ILE A 133 -11.28 -19.36 6.11
N MET A 134 -12.05 -19.44 5.00
CA MET A 134 -12.38 -18.28 4.17
C MET A 134 -13.16 -17.22 4.94
N SER A 135 -14.01 -17.61 5.88
CA SER A 135 -14.76 -16.69 6.74
C SER A 135 -13.86 -15.81 7.65
N ARG A 136 -12.57 -16.16 7.78
CA ARG A 136 -11.58 -15.37 8.54
C ARG A 136 -10.77 -14.42 7.65
N PHE A 137 -10.99 -14.41 6.35
CA PHE A 137 -10.39 -13.43 5.46
C PHE A 137 -11.29 -12.21 5.32
N SER A 138 -10.67 -11.06 5.19
CA SER A 138 -11.30 -9.82 4.70
C SER A 138 -10.79 -9.54 3.30
N ILE A 139 -11.66 -9.25 2.34
CA ILE A 139 -11.27 -8.83 1.01
C ILE A 139 -11.28 -7.31 0.97
N ILE A 140 -10.19 -6.71 0.49
CA ILE A 140 -10.07 -5.27 0.28
C ILE A 140 -9.89 -5.01 -1.21
N TRP A 141 -10.83 -4.29 -1.80
CA TRP A 141 -10.82 -3.88 -3.19
C TRP A 141 -10.26 -2.45 -3.29
N LEU A 142 -9.06 -2.31 -3.83
CA LEU A 142 -8.49 -0.99 -4.14
C LEU A 142 -8.93 -0.60 -5.54
N LYS A 143 -9.72 0.46 -5.65
CA LYS A 143 -10.35 0.90 -6.89
C LYS A 143 -9.89 2.30 -7.28
N ASP A 144 -9.80 2.55 -8.58
CA ASP A 144 -9.62 3.87 -9.16
C ASP A 144 -10.69 4.13 -10.23
N GLU A 145 -11.15 5.37 -10.33
CA GLU A 145 -12.18 5.76 -11.30
C GLU A 145 -11.72 5.65 -12.76
N GLU A 146 -10.42 5.73 -13.00
CA GLU A 146 -9.79 5.57 -14.32
C GLU A 146 -9.32 4.14 -14.60
N ASP A 147 -9.60 3.16 -13.73
CA ASP A 147 -9.32 1.76 -14.05
C ASP A 147 -10.02 1.36 -15.35
N HIS A 148 -9.38 0.55 -16.16
CA HIS A 148 -9.97 0.07 -17.40
C HIS A 148 -11.38 -0.51 -17.17
N PRO A 149 -12.40 -0.16 -17.99
CA PRO A 149 -13.78 -0.60 -17.77
C PRO A 149 -13.93 -2.10 -17.60
N GLY A 150 -13.12 -2.90 -18.31
CA GLY A 150 -13.08 -4.35 -18.15
C GLY A 150 -12.59 -4.80 -16.77
N THR A 151 -11.66 -4.06 -16.15
CA THR A 151 -11.16 -4.32 -14.79
C THR A 151 -12.22 -3.95 -13.76
N GLN A 152 -12.87 -2.80 -13.92
CA GLN A 152 -13.97 -2.36 -13.05
C GLN A 152 -15.12 -3.39 -13.06
N ALA A 153 -15.52 -3.87 -14.25
CA ALA A 153 -16.55 -4.88 -14.39
C ALA A 153 -16.14 -6.22 -13.73
N ARG A 154 -14.89 -6.66 -13.90
CA ARG A 154 -14.36 -7.87 -13.26
C ARG A 154 -14.36 -7.76 -11.74
N MET A 155 -13.88 -6.66 -11.17
CA MET A 155 -13.90 -6.44 -9.72
C MET A 155 -15.33 -6.48 -9.17
N LYS A 156 -16.27 -5.80 -9.85
CA LYS A 156 -17.68 -5.79 -9.46
C LYS A 156 -18.31 -7.20 -9.50
N ILE A 157 -18.08 -7.96 -10.56
CA ILE A 157 -18.60 -9.33 -10.69
C ILE A 157 -17.95 -10.24 -9.64
N SER A 158 -16.63 -10.17 -9.48
CA SER A 158 -15.91 -10.99 -8.51
C SER A 158 -16.36 -10.69 -7.07
N SER A 159 -16.59 -9.42 -6.71
CA SER A 159 -17.09 -9.08 -5.38
C SER A 159 -18.48 -9.70 -5.11
N THR A 160 -19.35 -9.75 -6.11
CA THR A 160 -20.66 -10.43 -6.00
C THR A 160 -20.50 -11.94 -5.87
N LEU A 161 -19.60 -12.56 -6.64
CA LEU A 161 -19.37 -14.01 -6.56
C LEU A 161 -18.76 -14.44 -5.23
N LEU A 162 -17.99 -13.57 -4.60
CA LEU A 162 -17.31 -13.83 -3.32
C LEU A 162 -18.08 -13.31 -2.09
N GLU A 163 -19.31 -12.81 -2.27
CA GLU A 163 -20.10 -12.17 -1.19
C GLU A 163 -20.31 -13.06 0.03
N SER A 164 -20.50 -14.36 -0.17
CA SER A 164 -20.70 -15.33 0.91
C SER A 164 -19.42 -16.09 1.30
N ALA A 165 -18.31 -15.88 0.61
CA ALA A 165 -17.09 -16.64 0.83
C ALA A 165 -16.19 -16.04 1.91
N ALA A 166 -15.96 -14.73 1.86
CA ALA A 166 -15.13 -14.00 2.82
C ALA A 166 -15.92 -13.55 4.05
N GLY A 167 -15.22 -13.30 5.16
CA GLY A 167 -15.82 -12.76 6.38
C GLY A 167 -16.36 -11.34 6.20
N CYS A 168 -15.66 -10.51 5.42
CA CYS A 168 -16.13 -9.19 4.97
C CYS A 168 -15.47 -8.76 3.67
N GLN A 169 -16.08 -7.79 3.01
CA GLN A 169 -15.53 -7.16 1.81
C GLN A 169 -15.58 -5.62 1.97
N LEU A 170 -14.51 -4.95 1.60
CA LEU A 170 -14.31 -3.52 1.80
C LEU A 170 -13.81 -2.88 0.51
N ASP A 171 -14.42 -1.77 0.12
CA ASP A 171 -13.95 -0.96 -1.00
C ASP A 171 -13.12 0.22 -0.47
N ILE A 172 -11.95 0.46 -1.05
CA ILE A 172 -11.13 1.63 -0.80
C ILE A 172 -10.83 2.31 -2.13
N SER A 173 -11.22 3.56 -2.24
CA SER A 173 -10.89 4.44 -3.35
C SER A 173 -10.61 5.85 -2.84
N GLN A 174 -9.94 6.66 -3.63
CA GLN A 174 -9.71 8.07 -3.33
C GLN A 174 -10.18 8.94 -4.48
N THR A 175 -10.67 10.12 -4.16
CA THR A 175 -11.01 11.16 -5.13
C THR A 175 -9.81 12.12 -5.31
N GLY A 176 -9.68 12.71 -6.49
CA GLY A 176 -8.63 13.68 -6.78
C GLY A 176 -8.73 14.17 -8.22
N GLU A 177 -8.07 15.28 -8.52
CA GLU A 177 -8.12 15.90 -9.85
C GLU A 177 -7.45 15.06 -10.95
N ASN A 178 -6.51 14.18 -10.56
CA ASN A 178 -5.79 13.34 -11.50
C ASN A 178 -5.35 12.03 -10.83
N ARG A 179 -4.94 11.06 -11.63
CA ARG A 179 -4.53 9.73 -11.16
C ARG A 179 -3.33 9.75 -10.20
N VAL A 180 -2.44 10.75 -10.31
CA VAL A 180 -1.26 10.85 -9.43
C VAL A 180 -1.70 11.23 -8.03
N GLU A 181 -2.56 12.23 -7.89
CA GLU A 181 -3.14 12.63 -6.60
C GLU A 181 -3.91 11.47 -5.97
N ARG A 182 -4.80 10.82 -6.73
CA ARG A 182 -5.58 9.69 -6.22
C ARG A 182 -4.69 8.54 -5.73
N LEU A 183 -3.62 8.21 -6.47
CA LEU A 183 -2.67 7.18 -6.07
C LEU A 183 -1.93 7.55 -4.78
N LEU A 184 -1.43 8.78 -4.68
CA LEU A 184 -0.72 9.24 -3.48
C LEU A 184 -1.64 9.26 -2.26
N LYS A 185 -2.89 9.72 -2.42
CA LYS A 185 -3.90 9.67 -1.37
C LYS A 185 -4.26 8.24 -0.97
N LEU A 186 -4.38 7.31 -1.93
CA LEU A 186 -4.64 5.90 -1.66
C LEU A 186 -3.50 5.25 -0.86
N ILE A 187 -2.25 5.50 -1.24
CA ILE A 187 -1.07 5.06 -0.50
C ILE A 187 -1.11 5.61 0.92
N HIS A 188 -1.32 6.90 1.07
CA HIS A 188 -1.33 7.55 2.37
C HIS A 188 -2.48 7.05 3.25
N PHE A 189 -3.67 6.89 2.69
CA PHE A 189 -4.82 6.34 3.39
C PHE A 189 -4.55 4.92 3.91
N THR A 190 -4.00 4.03 3.07
CA THR A 190 -3.69 2.65 3.47
C THR A 190 -2.55 2.57 4.48
N ASP A 191 -1.60 3.51 4.45
CA ASP A 191 -0.58 3.65 5.50
C ASP A 191 -1.24 3.96 6.87
N TRP A 192 -2.21 4.87 6.92
CA TRP A 192 -2.99 5.16 8.12
C TRP A 192 -3.82 3.97 8.60
N VAL A 193 -4.45 3.21 7.69
CA VAL A 193 -5.13 1.95 8.06
C VAL A 193 -4.16 1.00 8.77
N SER A 194 -2.94 0.84 8.25
CA SER A 194 -1.95 -0.03 8.88
C SER A 194 -1.47 0.46 10.25
N TYR A 195 -1.41 1.78 10.44
CA TYR A 195 -1.10 2.39 11.73
C TYR A 195 -2.21 2.12 12.75
N TYR A 196 -3.47 2.36 12.38
CA TYR A 196 -4.60 2.06 13.27
C TYR A 196 -4.74 0.57 13.57
N ALA A 197 -4.48 -0.30 12.60
CA ALA A 197 -4.42 -1.74 12.83
C ALA A 197 -3.33 -2.13 13.84
N ALA A 198 -2.19 -1.42 13.86
CA ALA A 198 -1.16 -1.61 14.89
C ALA A 198 -1.67 -1.22 16.29
N LEU A 199 -2.39 -0.11 16.41
CA LEU A 199 -2.98 0.32 17.68
C LEU A 199 -4.02 -0.68 18.19
N LEU A 200 -4.91 -1.17 17.30
CA LEU A 200 -5.91 -2.18 17.63
C LEU A 200 -5.27 -3.51 18.04
N ASN A 201 -4.15 -3.88 17.43
CA ASN A 201 -3.37 -5.05 17.81
C ASN A 201 -2.52 -4.85 19.07
N ASN A 202 -2.54 -3.64 19.65
CA ASN A 202 -1.73 -3.26 20.82
C ASN A 202 -0.22 -3.52 20.61
N VAL A 203 0.30 -3.16 19.41
CA VAL A 203 1.70 -3.31 19.06
C VAL A 203 2.31 -1.97 18.66
N ASP A 204 3.60 -1.76 18.98
CA ASP A 204 4.35 -0.63 18.46
C ASP A 204 4.60 -0.82 16.94
N PRO A 205 4.16 0.13 16.08
CA PRO A 205 4.39 0.04 14.65
C PRO A 205 5.87 0.15 14.28
N THR A 206 6.71 0.76 15.10
CA THR A 206 8.08 1.14 14.73
C THR A 206 9.05 -0.03 14.61
N PRO A 207 9.23 -0.94 15.60
CA PRO A 207 10.25 -1.99 15.55
C PRO A 207 9.85 -3.12 14.59
N VAL A 208 10.86 -3.71 13.95
CA VAL A 208 10.74 -4.86 13.05
C VAL A 208 11.69 -5.99 13.51
N ASN A 209 11.50 -6.46 14.74
CA ASN A 209 12.42 -7.34 15.45
C ASN A 209 12.76 -8.62 14.68
N ARG A 210 11.76 -9.25 14.02
CA ARG A 210 12.00 -10.47 13.23
C ARG A 210 12.87 -10.22 12.01
N ILE A 211 12.72 -9.06 11.35
CA ILE A 211 13.58 -8.69 10.22
C ILE A 211 15.00 -8.41 10.70
N GLN A 212 15.17 -7.74 11.84
CA GLN A 212 16.48 -7.48 12.44
C GLN A 212 17.17 -8.78 12.84
N GLU A 213 16.46 -9.68 13.50
CA GLU A 213 16.97 -11.01 13.87
C GLU A 213 17.38 -11.82 12.65
N LEU A 214 16.56 -11.84 11.58
CA LEU A 214 16.90 -12.50 10.33
C LEU A 214 18.20 -11.94 9.73
N LYS A 215 18.34 -10.62 9.66
CA LYS A 215 19.57 -9.96 9.15
C LYS A 215 20.79 -10.31 9.97
N LEU A 216 20.65 -10.33 11.30
CA LEU A 216 21.75 -10.72 12.20
C LEU A 216 22.19 -12.16 11.95
N ARG A 217 21.22 -13.09 11.85
CA ARG A 217 21.55 -14.50 11.59
C ARG A 217 22.20 -14.73 10.23
N ILE A 218 21.74 -14.02 9.20
CA ILE A 218 22.35 -14.08 7.87
C ILE A 218 23.81 -13.58 7.93
N SER A 219 24.08 -12.46 8.62
CA SER A 219 25.44 -11.91 8.72
C SER A 219 26.44 -12.80 9.49
N ILE A 220 25.93 -13.76 10.26
CA ILE A 220 26.76 -14.76 10.97
C ILE A 220 26.94 -16.03 10.12
N ALA A 221 25.98 -16.32 9.24
CA ALA A 221 25.96 -17.54 8.43
C ALA A 221 26.74 -17.41 7.11
N VAL A 222 27.06 -16.18 6.67
CA VAL A 222 27.80 -15.82 5.46
C VAL A 222 29.11 -15.15 5.83
#